data_8a92616c0a816d161de32fdc5b8ccc3d
#
_entry.id   8a92616c0a816d161de32fdc5b8ccc3d
#
_cell.length_a   1.000
_cell.length_b   1.000
_cell.length_c   1.000
_cell.angle_alpha   90.00
_cell.angle_beta   90.00
_cell.angle_gamma   90.00
#
_symmetry.space_group_name_H-M   'P 1'
#
loop_
_entity.id
_entity.type
_entity.pdbx_description
1 polymer ?
#
loop_
_entity_poly.entity_id
_entity_poly.type
_entity_poly.pdbx_seq_one_letter_code
_entity_poly.pdbx_strand_id
1 'polypeptide(L)'
;MSSRFPGWNICALDREASEVAECNRYFLERGKHRVFFKTANLETYREPDCFDLVLAVNVLEYLPNDRLVLTNFFDSLRPEGTLLLAVQSDKALTVEPNFTNKLLGNQGLAHRYNALSLKKTLKEIGYTRIRAHYAYGYSGRLSTRLGIRLPKYLLKKSGLWMVVLPLYFVLTYPLILLLNLLDVVFAHWQGSELVVRASRP
;
A
#
# COMPACT_ATOMS: atom_id res chain seq x y z
N MET A 1 14.01 -1.74 2.68
CA MET A 1 13.87 -3.19 2.86
C MET A 1 15.19 -3.93 2.69
N SER A 2 15.89 -3.84 1.57
CA SER A 2 17.12 -4.64 1.31
C SER A 2 18.25 -4.46 2.31
N SER A 3 18.40 -3.31 2.96
CA SER A 3 19.41 -3.07 3.98
C SER A 3 19.11 -3.72 5.34
N ARG A 4 17.82 -3.92 5.67
CA ARG A 4 17.39 -4.60 6.91
C ARG A 4 17.31 -6.11 6.79
N PHE A 5 17.17 -6.61 5.56
CA PHE A 5 17.04 -8.04 5.26
C PHE A 5 18.03 -8.46 4.17
N PRO A 6 19.33 -8.54 4.49
CA PRO A 6 20.37 -8.77 3.50
C PRO A 6 20.30 -10.13 2.81
N GLY A 7 19.56 -11.08 3.38
CA GLY A 7 19.34 -12.41 2.80
C GLY A 7 18.17 -12.52 1.81
N TRP A 8 17.34 -11.48 1.67
CA TRP A 8 16.16 -11.55 0.83
C TRP A 8 16.47 -11.22 -0.63
N ASN A 9 15.89 -11.99 -1.54
CA ASN A 9 15.79 -11.66 -2.95
C ASN A 9 14.44 -10.95 -3.16
N ILE A 10 14.46 -9.78 -3.77
CA ILE A 10 13.28 -8.94 -3.96
C ILE A 10 13.04 -8.78 -5.45
N CYS A 11 11.88 -9.23 -5.92
CA CYS A 11 11.35 -8.96 -7.24
C CYS A 11 10.23 -7.92 -7.13
N ALA A 12 10.41 -6.76 -7.71
CA ALA A 12 9.38 -5.73 -7.80
C ALA A 12 8.80 -5.70 -9.21
N LEU A 13 7.48 -5.59 -9.30
CA LEU A 13 6.76 -5.56 -10.56
C LEU A 13 6.17 -4.18 -10.79
N ASP A 14 6.34 -3.66 -11.99
CA ASP A 14 5.67 -2.46 -12.44
C ASP A 14 5.21 -2.64 -13.89
N ARG A 15 4.19 -1.88 -14.29
CA ARG A 15 3.68 -1.89 -15.66
C ARG A 15 4.52 -1.03 -16.60
N GLU A 16 5.13 0.03 -16.08
CA GLU A 16 5.87 1.02 -16.85
C GLU A 16 7.32 0.58 -17.07
N ALA A 17 7.69 0.22 -18.30
CA ALA A 17 9.02 -0.27 -18.63
C ALA A 17 10.14 0.77 -18.37
N SER A 18 9.85 2.06 -18.54
CA SER A 18 10.79 3.15 -18.25
C SER A 18 11.16 3.22 -16.77
N GLU A 19 10.17 3.12 -15.88
CA GLU A 19 10.36 3.12 -14.42
C GLU A 19 11.15 1.88 -13.98
N VAL A 20 10.83 0.72 -14.54
CA VAL A 20 11.54 -0.53 -14.30
C VAL A 20 13.03 -0.42 -14.68
N ALA A 21 13.32 0.14 -15.86
CA ALA A 21 14.70 0.32 -16.33
C ALA A 21 15.49 1.28 -15.42
N GLU A 22 14.88 2.39 -15.01
CA GLU A 22 15.50 3.36 -14.11
C GLU A 22 15.76 2.76 -12.73
N CYS A 23 14.78 2.06 -12.15
CA CYS A 23 14.94 1.39 -10.87
C CYS A 23 16.06 0.33 -10.91
N ASN A 24 16.09 -0.51 -11.94
CA ASN A 24 17.15 -1.52 -12.09
C ASN A 24 18.53 -0.86 -12.16
N ARG A 25 18.70 0.19 -12.97
CA ARG A 25 19.96 0.95 -13.05
C ARG A 25 20.36 1.50 -11.68
N TYR A 26 19.43 2.17 -10.96
CA TYR A 26 19.68 2.76 -9.66
C TYR A 26 20.14 1.74 -8.63
N PHE A 27 19.52 0.56 -8.56
CA PHE A 27 19.88 -0.48 -7.60
C PHE A 27 21.19 -1.20 -7.98
N LEU A 28 21.43 -1.41 -9.27
CA LEU A 28 22.66 -2.00 -9.79
C LEU A 28 23.89 -1.13 -9.46
N GLU A 29 23.81 0.17 -9.72
CA GLU A 29 24.88 1.15 -9.42
C GLU A 29 25.24 1.21 -7.92
N ARG A 30 24.32 0.80 -7.04
CA ARG A 30 24.53 0.72 -5.59
C ARG A 30 24.91 -0.67 -5.09
N GLY A 31 25.23 -1.59 -5.98
CA GLY A 31 25.63 -2.95 -5.61
C GLY A 31 24.50 -3.77 -4.97
N LYS A 32 23.24 -3.44 -5.21
CA LYS A 32 22.07 -4.13 -4.65
C LYS A 32 21.58 -5.23 -5.59
N HIS A 33 22.41 -6.22 -5.87
CA HIS A 33 22.15 -7.30 -6.83
C HIS A 33 20.97 -8.25 -6.46
N ARG A 34 20.45 -8.15 -5.25
CA ARG A 34 19.29 -8.97 -4.79
C ARG A 34 17.95 -8.27 -4.96
N VAL A 35 17.93 -7.07 -5.54
CA VAL A 35 16.72 -6.32 -5.84
C VAL A 35 16.67 -6.13 -7.35
N PHE A 36 15.64 -6.63 -7.97
CA PHE A 36 15.43 -6.50 -9.41
C PHE A 36 13.97 -6.18 -9.71
N PHE A 37 13.78 -5.47 -10.79
CA PHE A 37 12.47 -5.02 -11.23
C PHE A 37 12.14 -5.67 -12.57
N LYS A 38 10.87 -6.09 -12.74
CA LYS A 38 10.34 -6.66 -13.99
C LYS A 38 9.16 -5.84 -14.47
N THR A 39 9.09 -5.60 -15.77
CA THR A 39 7.87 -5.06 -16.40
C THR A 39 6.85 -6.18 -16.49
N ALA A 40 5.68 -5.99 -15.86
CA ALA A 40 4.64 -7.01 -15.85
C ALA A 40 3.24 -6.40 -15.69
N ASN A 41 2.26 -7.08 -16.32
CA ASN A 41 0.85 -6.88 -16.01
C ASN A 41 0.41 -7.95 -14.99
N LEU A 42 -0.08 -7.53 -13.84
CA LEU A 42 -0.48 -8.41 -12.73
C LEU A 42 -1.64 -9.35 -13.09
N GLU A 43 -2.48 -8.99 -14.07
CA GLU A 43 -3.55 -9.87 -14.53
C GLU A 43 -3.02 -11.07 -15.32
N THR A 44 -1.85 -10.97 -15.94
CA THR A 44 -1.23 -12.04 -16.72
C THR A 44 0.04 -12.62 -16.10
N TYR A 45 0.62 -11.92 -15.12
CA TYR A 45 1.85 -12.36 -14.49
C TYR A 45 1.60 -13.49 -13.49
N ARG A 46 2.33 -14.57 -13.70
CA ARG A 46 2.26 -15.76 -12.86
C ARG A 46 3.60 -16.50 -12.88
N GLU A 47 4.22 -16.70 -11.73
CA GLU A 47 5.41 -17.54 -11.53
C GLU A 47 5.09 -18.58 -10.43
N PRO A 48 4.63 -19.78 -10.77
CA PRO A 48 4.18 -20.77 -9.79
C PRO A 48 5.26 -21.15 -8.78
N ASP A 49 4.84 -21.23 -7.50
CA ASP A 49 5.67 -21.70 -6.37
C ASP A 49 7.03 -20.97 -6.23
N CYS A 50 7.06 -19.69 -6.56
CA CYS A 50 8.31 -18.92 -6.63
C CYS A 50 8.58 -18.08 -5.37
N PHE A 51 7.55 -17.57 -4.70
CA PHE A 51 7.69 -16.55 -3.66
C PHE A 51 7.27 -17.04 -2.28
N ASP A 52 8.07 -16.69 -1.26
CA ASP A 52 7.73 -16.92 0.14
C ASP A 52 6.81 -15.81 0.68
N LEU A 53 6.87 -14.62 0.05
CA LEU A 53 6.07 -13.45 0.39
C LEU A 53 5.65 -12.69 -0.87
N VAL A 54 4.36 -12.41 -0.98
CA VAL A 54 3.82 -11.43 -1.93
C VAL A 54 3.30 -10.23 -1.16
N LEU A 55 3.76 -9.04 -1.53
CA LEU A 55 3.35 -7.77 -0.94
C LEU A 55 2.71 -6.90 -2.03
N ALA A 56 1.45 -6.51 -1.83
CA ALA A 56 0.75 -5.57 -2.69
C ALA A 56 0.12 -4.45 -1.86
N VAL A 57 0.49 -3.21 -2.16
CA VAL A 57 0.06 -2.02 -1.41
C VAL A 57 -0.56 -1.02 -2.38
N ASN A 58 -1.85 -0.73 -2.19
CA ASN A 58 -2.61 0.22 -3.00
C ASN A 58 -2.49 -0.04 -4.50
N VAL A 59 -2.68 -1.29 -4.91
CA VAL A 59 -2.60 -1.74 -6.31
C VAL A 59 -3.91 -2.32 -6.79
N LEU A 60 -4.53 -3.21 -5.98
CA LEU A 60 -5.73 -3.96 -6.39
C LEU A 60 -6.92 -3.09 -6.71
N GLU A 61 -7.05 -1.95 -6.03
CA GLU A 61 -8.16 -1.00 -6.24
C GLU A 61 -8.19 -0.36 -7.62
N TYR A 62 -7.11 -0.48 -8.39
CA TYR A 62 -6.99 0.07 -9.76
C TYR A 62 -7.10 -1.00 -10.84
N LEU A 63 -7.20 -2.27 -10.47
CA LEU A 63 -7.23 -3.38 -11.40
C LEU A 63 -8.66 -3.82 -11.68
N PRO A 64 -9.07 -3.96 -12.96
CA PRO A 64 -10.43 -4.35 -13.32
C PRO A 64 -10.78 -5.75 -12.81
N ASN A 65 -9.83 -6.69 -12.81
CA ASN A 65 -10.04 -8.08 -12.41
C ASN A 65 -9.17 -8.46 -11.20
N ASP A 66 -9.50 -7.89 -10.04
CA ASP A 66 -8.80 -8.11 -8.79
C ASP A 66 -8.80 -9.58 -8.34
N ARG A 67 -9.89 -10.33 -8.61
CA ARG A 67 -9.98 -11.75 -8.27
C ARG A 67 -8.94 -12.58 -9.06
N LEU A 68 -8.74 -12.29 -10.33
CA LEU A 68 -7.72 -12.96 -11.16
C LEU A 68 -6.31 -12.67 -10.61
N VAL A 69 -6.04 -11.42 -10.25
CA VAL A 69 -4.76 -11.03 -9.67
C VAL A 69 -4.51 -11.71 -8.33
N LEU A 70 -5.52 -11.80 -7.47
CA LEU A 70 -5.42 -12.53 -6.21
C LEU A 70 -5.16 -14.04 -6.42
N THR A 71 -5.73 -14.61 -7.48
CA THR A 71 -5.45 -16.01 -7.88
C THR A 71 -4.02 -16.15 -8.38
N ASN A 72 -3.53 -15.24 -9.22
CA ASN A 72 -2.14 -15.24 -9.68
C ASN A 72 -1.15 -15.11 -8.51
N PHE A 73 -1.46 -14.29 -7.52
CA PHE A 73 -0.66 -14.19 -6.29
C PHE A 73 -0.66 -15.50 -5.51
N PHE A 74 -1.82 -16.16 -5.40
CA PHE A 74 -1.92 -17.47 -4.75
C PHE A 74 -1.04 -18.51 -5.41
N ASP A 75 -1.13 -18.62 -6.72
CA ASP A 75 -0.35 -19.58 -7.50
C ASP A 75 1.16 -19.29 -7.43
N SER A 76 1.53 -18.02 -7.33
CA SER A 76 2.94 -17.59 -7.27
C SER A 76 3.57 -17.76 -5.90
N LEU A 77 2.78 -17.91 -4.84
CA LEU A 77 3.27 -18.22 -3.50
C LEU A 77 3.67 -19.68 -3.41
N ARG A 78 4.73 -19.97 -2.67
CA ARG A 78 5.07 -21.33 -2.24
C ARG A 78 4.05 -21.84 -1.20
N PRO A 79 3.96 -23.16 -0.96
CA PRO A 79 3.29 -23.67 0.22
C PRO A 79 3.78 -22.97 1.49
N GLU A 80 2.89 -22.64 2.40
CA GLU A 80 3.13 -21.83 3.61
C GLU A 80 3.53 -20.36 3.34
N GLY A 81 3.62 -19.94 2.06
CA GLY A 81 3.90 -18.58 1.65
C GLY A 81 2.83 -17.59 2.13
N THR A 82 3.22 -16.34 2.33
CA THR A 82 2.36 -15.30 2.89
C THR A 82 2.01 -14.24 1.87
N LEU A 83 0.72 -13.89 1.78
CA LEU A 83 0.22 -12.70 1.11
C LEU A 83 0.03 -11.59 2.13
N LEU A 84 0.58 -10.41 1.86
CA LEU A 84 0.33 -9.15 2.56
C LEU A 84 -0.30 -8.14 1.61
N LEU A 85 -1.53 -7.73 1.92
CA LEU A 85 -2.26 -6.72 1.16
C LEU A 85 -2.51 -5.49 2.02
N ALA A 86 -2.35 -4.31 1.42
CA ALA A 86 -2.94 -3.08 1.92
C ALA A 86 -3.79 -2.48 0.80
N VAL A 87 -5.07 -2.28 1.05
CA VAL A 87 -6.05 -1.80 0.07
C VAL A 87 -6.96 -0.74 0.66
N GLN A 88 -7.53 0.10 -0.19
CA GLN A 88 -8.47 1.11 0.28
C GLN A 88 -9.77 0.47 0.80
N SER A 89 -10.16 0.87 2.01
CA SER A 89 -11.41 0.45 2.63
C SER A 89 -12.62 1.16 2.02
N ASP A 90 -13.76 0.47 1.96
CA ASP A 90 -15.08 1.06 1.67
C ASP A 90 -15.50 2.12 2.70
N LYS A 91 -14.91 2.08 3.89
CA LYS A 91 -15.10 3.03 5.00
C LYS A 91 -14.16 4.24 4.96
N ALA A 92 -13.35 4.37 3.93
CA ALA A 92 -12.50 5.53 3.72
C ALA A 92 -13.36 6.78 3.48
N LEU A 93 -13.39 7.70 4.44
CA LEU A 93 -14.30 8.85 4.45
C LEU A 93 -14.02 9.93 3.41
N THR A 94 -12.94 9.90 2.68
CA THR A 94 -12.67 10.76 1.51
C THR A 94 -11.38 10.35 0.83
N VAL A 95 -11.49 9.78 -0.33
CA VAL A 95 -10.41 9.85 -1.30
C VAL A 95 -10.56 11.20 -1.99
N GLU A 96 -9.54 12.05 -1.93
CA GLU A 96 -9.48 13.19 -2.85
C GLU A 96 -9.29 12.61 -4.26
N PRO A 97 -10.32 12.63 -5.14
CA PRO A 97 -10.21 12.02 -6.48
C PRO A 97 -9.08 12.63 -7.31
N ASN A 98 -8.68 13.85 -6.97
CA ASN A 98 -7.75 14.64 -7.77
C ASN A 98 -6.27 14.30 -7.57
N PHE A 99 -5.87 13.63 -6.49
CA PHE A 99 -4.47 13.30 -6.28
C PHE A 99 -4.07 11.98 -6.95
N THR A 100 -4.93 10.98 -6.81
CA THR A 100 -4.74 9.67 -7.43
C THR A 100 -4.95 9.72 -8.94
N ASN A 101 -5.95 10.45 -9.43
CA ASN A 101 -6.18 10.62 -10.87
C ASN A 101 -5.05 11.37 -11.58
N LYS A 102 -4.34 12.27 -10.89
CA LYS A 102 -3.22 13.00 -11.46
C LYS A 102 -1.94 12.17 -11.56
N LEU A 103 -1.73 11.23 -10.62
CA LEU A 103 -0.57 10.32 -10.63
C LEU A 103 -0.78 9.08 -11.51
N LEU A 104 -2.02 8.63 -11.66
CA LEU A 104 -2.38 7.36 -12.31
C LEU A 104 -3.13 7.54 -13.64
N GLY A 105 -3.09 8.75 -14.21
CA GLY A 105 -3.60 9.00 -15.56
C GLY A 105 -5.06 8.59 -15.76
N ASN A 106 -6.02 9.25 -15.10
CA ASN A 106 -7.48 9.04 -15.27
C ASN A 106 -8.01 7.62 -14.97
N GLN A 107 -7.21 6.72 -14.42
CA GLN A 107 -7.74 5.45 -13.92
C GLN A 107 -8.39 5.69 -12.56
N GLY A 108 -9.71 5.84 -12.54
CA GLY A 108 -10.50 5.90 -11.32
C GLY A 108 -10.34 4.62 -10.50
N LEU A 109 -10.59 4.70 -9.19
CA LEU A 109 -10.70 3.52 -8.33
C LEU A 109 -11.77 2.57 -8.88
N ALA A 110 -11.37 1.37 -9.29
CA ALA A 110 -12.29 0.33 -9.74
C ALA A 110 -13.02 -0.30 -8.54
N HIS A 111 -12.29 -0.50 -7.42
CA HIS A 111 -12.79 -1.23 -6.26
C HIS A 111 -12.48 -0.53 -4.94
N ARG A 112 -13.35 -0.75 -3.95
CA ARG A 112 -13.13 -0.51 -2.53
C ARG A 112 -13.45 -1.77 -1.76
N TYR A 113 -12.72 -2.01 -0.69
CA TYR A 113 -12.75 -3.31 -0.03
C TYR A 113 -13.40 -3.26 1.35
N ASN A 114 -14.26 -4.24 1.58
CA ASN A 114 -14.78 -4.56 2.90
C ASN A 114 -14.04 -5.79 3.44
N ALA A 115 -13.73 -5.79 4.74
CA ALA A 115 -12.99 -6.88 5.37
C ALA A 115 -13.68 -8.24 5.24
N LEU A 116 -15.01 -8.28 5.31
CA LEU A 116 -15.78 -9.53 5.21
C LEU A 116 -15.78 -10.07 3.77
N SER A 117 -16.05 -9.20 2.78
CA SER A 117 -16.07 -9.60 1.37
C SER A 117 -14.68 -10.05 0.90
N LEU A 118 -13.63 -9.30 1.25
CA LEU A 118 -12.26 -9.67 0.86
C LEU A 118 -11.82 -10.99 1.52
N LYS A 119 -12.12 -11.20 2.80
CA LYS A 119 -11.86 -12.49 3.46
C LYS A 119 -12.59 -13.65 2.79
N LYS A 120 -13.85 -13.44 2.36
CA LYS A 120 -14.62 -14.44 1.63
C LYS A 120 -13.97 -14.80 0.30
N THR A 121 -13.61 -13.79 -0.50
CA THR A 121 -12.92 -13.98 -1.78
C THR A 121 -11.59 -14.72 -1.61
N LEU A 122 -10.76 -14.33 -0.64
CA LEU A 122 -9.50 -15.01 -0.36
C LEU A 122 -9.70 -16.47 0.06
N LYS A 123 -10.72 -16.75 0.88
CA LYS A 123 -11.06 -18.12 1.29
C LYS A 123 -11.53 -18.98 0.10
N GLU A 124 -12.32 -18.41 -0.80
CA GLU A 124 -12.79 -19.08 -2.03
C GLU A 124 -11.64 -19.41 -3.00
N ILE A 125 -10.58 -18.59 -3.04
CA ILE A 125 -9.37 -18.86 -3.83
C ILE A 125 -8.54 -20.00 -3.21
N GLY A 126 -8.63 -20.20 -1.90
CA GLY A 126 -7.89 -21.25 -1.18
C GLY A 126 -6.94 -20.75 -0.10
N TYR A 127 -6.87 -19.43 0.13
CA TYR A 127 -6.05 -18.88 1.21
C TYR A 127 -6.55 -19.31 2.58
N THR A 128 -5.61 -19.52 3.49
CA THR A 128 -5.83 -19.87 4.91
C THR A 128 -5.27 -18.81 5.84
N ARG A 129 -5.48 -18.97 7.16
CA ARG A 129 -4.94 -18.07 8.20
C ARG A 129 -5.19 -16.59 7.93
N ILE A 130 -6.36 -16.26 7.34
CA ILE A 130 -6.71 -14.91 6.89
C ILE A 130 -6.98 -14.00 8.09
N ARG A 131 -6.15 -13.00 8.29
CA ARG A 131 -6.31 -11.93 9.27
C ARG A 131 -6.47 -10.61 8.56
N ALA A 132 -7.46 -9.82 8.92
CA ALA A 132 -7.69 -8.50 8.37
C ALA A 132 -7.95 -7.51 9.50
N HIS A 133 -7.32 -6.35 9.42
CA HIS A 133 -7.53 -5.24 10.34
C HIS A 133 -7.56 -3.93 9.58
N TYR A 134 -8.31 -2.97 10.12
CA TYR A 134 -8.35 -1.63 9.57
C TYR A 134 -7.19 -0.81 10.12
N ALA A 135 -6.55 -0.04 9.27
CA ALA A 135 -5.53 0.94 9.59
C ALA A 135 -6.06 2.36 9.31
N TYR A 136 -5.38 3.36 9.85
CA TYR A 136 -5.81 4.76 9.80
C TYR A 136 -7.22 4.98 10.31
N GLY A 137 -7.44 4.60 11.56
CA GLY A 137 -8.66 4.84 12.29
C GLY A 137 -8.91 6.32 12.56
N TYR A 138 -9.58 6.65 13.65
CA TYR A 138 -9.90 8.04 13.99
C TYR A 138 -8.64 8.87 14.29
N SER A 139 -7.72 8.33 15.09
CA SER A 139 -6.44 8.96 15.46
C SER A 139 -5.52 9.17 14.25
N GLY A 140 -5.37 8.19 13.37
CA GLY A 140 -4.60 8.28 12.14
C GLY A 140 -5.18 9.31 11.15
N ARG A 141 -6.51 9.40 11.07
CA ARG A 141 -7.19 10.44 10.27
C ARG A 141 -6.94 11.84 10.80
N LEU A 142 -6.97 12.02 12.12
CA LEU A 142 -6.67 13.32 12.74
C LEU A 142 -5.20 13.70 12.53
N SER A 143 -4.29 12.76 12.71
CA SER A 143 -2.87 12.91 12.38
C SER A 143 -2.66 13.35 10.91
N THR A 144 -3.31 12.69 9.97
CA THR A 144 -3.23 13.04 8.54
C THR A 144 -3.80 14.44 8.24
N ARG A 145 -4.88 14.82 8.91
CA ARG A 145 -5.44 16.19 8.78
C ARG A 145 -4.45 17.25 9.25
N LEU A 146 -3.84 17.06 10.42
CA LEU A 146 -2.86 17.99 10.98
C LEU A 146 -1.54 17.96 10.19
N GLY A 147 -1.01 16.78 9.86
CA GLY A 147 0.31 16.66 9.24
C GLY A 147 0.35 16.96 7.74
N ILE A 148 -0.75 16.73 7.02
CA ILE A 148 -0.75 16.83 5.56
C ILE A 148 -1.81 17.79 5.02
N ARG A 149 -3.09 17.61 5.41
CA ARG A 149 -4.18 18.35 4.76
C ARG A 149 -4.15 19.84 5.09
N LEU A 150 -3.99 20.18 6.37
CA LEU A 150 -3.94 21.56 6.81
C LEU A 150 -2.74 22.32 6.24
N PRO A 151 -1.48 21.80 6.32
CA PRO A 151 -0.34 22.43 5.64
C PRO A 151 -0.55 22.63 4.14
N LYS A 152 -1.05 21.62 3.42
CA LYS A 152 -1.36 21.75 1.99
C LYS A 152 -2.40 22.84 1.70
N TYR A 153 -3.44 22.92 2.51
CA TYR A 153 -4.47 23.95 2.38
C TYR A 153 -3.88 25.36 2.59
N LEU A 154 -3.07 25.53 3.65
CA LEU A 154 -2.43 26.81 3.96
C LEU A 154 -1.48 27.26 2.85
N LEU A 155 -0.65 26.35 2.31
CA LEU A 155 0.26 26.64 1.20
C LEU A 155 -0.49 27.03 -0.10
N LYS A 156 -1.64 26.42 -0.38
CA LYS A 156 -2.47 26.81 -1.53
C LYS A 156 -3.04 28.20 -1.40
N LYS A 157 -3.28 28.67 -0.15
CA LYS A 157 -3.86 29.98 0.11
C LYS A 157 -2.84 31.10 -0.05
N SER A 158 -1.62 30.93 0.42
CA SER A 158 -0.53 31.90 0.31
C SER A 158 0.84 31.22 0.49
N GLY A 159 1.82 31.60 -0.34
CA GLY A 159 3.22 31.19 -0.19
C GLY A 159 3.88 31.66 1.13
N LEU A 160 3.34 32.70 1.78
CA LEU A 160 3.83 33.17 3.07
C LEU A 160 3.76 32.08 4.17
N TRP A 161 2.83 31.14 4.06
CA TRP A 161 2.73 30.00 4.97
C TRP A 161 3.97 29.10 4.95
N MET A 162 4.80 29.15 3.91
CA MET A 162 6.06 28.39 3.84
C MET A 162 7.02 28.77 4.98
N VAL A 163 7.01 30.04 5.40
CA VAL A 163 7.84 30.54 6.51
C VAL A 163 7.28 30.12 7.87
N VAL A 164 5.97 30.01 7.99
CA VAL A 164 5.29 29.67 9.27
C VAL A 164 5.23 28.16 9.51
N LEU A 165 5.24 27.36 8.43
CA LEU A 165 5.13 25.90 8.53
C LEU A 165 6.20 25.22 9.40
N PRO A 166 7.48 25.60 9.39
CA PRO A 166 8.47 25.01 10.30
C PRO A 166 8.07 25.13 11.75
N LEU A 167 7.64 26.32 12.19
CA LEU A 167 7.17 26.55 13.56
C LEU A 167 5.90 25.75 13.87
N TYR A 168 4.96 25.70 12.92
CA TYR A 168 3.76 24.87 13.01
C TYR A 168 4.12 23.39 13.23
N PHE A 169 5.08 22.84 12.48
CA PHE A 169 5.48 21.45 12.64
C PHE A 169 6.21 21.18 13.96
N VAL A 170 7.05 22.10 14.43
CA VAL A 170 7.69 21.95 15.74
C VAL A 170 6.64 21.79 16.84
N LEU A 171 5.55 22.55 16.78
CA LEU A 171 4.47 22.49 17.78
C LEU A 171 3.55 21.29 17.62
N THR A 172 3.24 20.90 16.37
CA THR A 172 2.24 19.86 16.11
C THR A 172 2.84 18.46 15.96
N TYR A 173 4.13 18.34 15.67
CA TYR A 173 4.78 17.05 15.40
C TYR A 173 4.72 16.06 16.57
N PRO A 174 4.94 16.46 17.85
CA PRO A 174 4.77 15.57 18.99
C PRO A 174 3.36 15.00 19.09
N LEU A 175 2.34 15.83 18.84
CA LEU A 175 0.94 15.41 18.83
C LEU A 175 0.66 14.44 17.67
N ILE A 176 1.20 14.72 16.49
CA ILE A 176 1.08 13.85 15.32
C ILE A 176 1.69 12.46 15.60
N LEU A 177 2.88 12.43 16.24
CA LEU A 177 3.52 11.17 16.63
C LEU A 177 2.68 10.39 17.64
N LEU A 178 2.14 11.07 18.64
CA LEU A 178 1.26 10.44 19.64
C LEU A 178 0.01 9.87 18.98
N LEU A 179 -0.64 10.62 18.10
CA LEU A 179 -1.82 10.14 17.36
C LEU A 179 -1.51 8.92 16.48
N ASN A 180 -0.36 8.90 15.83
CA ASN A 180 0.09 7.75 15.04
C ASN A 180 0.40 6.54 15.93
N LEU A 181 1.02 6.75 17.09
CA LEU A 181 1.26 5.67 18.06
C LEU A 181 -0.06 5.07 18.55
N LEU A 182 -1.02 5.92 18.90
CA LEU A 182 -2.37 5.50 19.31
C LEU A 182 -3.06 4.72 18.17
N ASP A 183 -2.88 5.14 16.91
CA ASP A 183 -3.45 4.43 15.75
C ASP A 183 -2.88 3.03 15.57
N VAL A 184 -1.60 2.82 15.88
CA VAL A 184 -0.94 1.51 15.79
C VAL A 184 -1.31 0.61 16.97
N VAL A 185 -1.44 1.16 18.18
CA VAL A 185 -1.70 0.40 19.41
C VAL A 185 -3.16 -0.04 19.51
N PHE A 186 -4.09 0.80 19.12
CA PHE A 186 -5.52 0.50 19.22
C PHE A 186 -6.03 -0.18 17.95
N ALA A 187 -6.66 -1.34 18.10
CA ALA A 187 -7.36 -2.00 17.01
C ALA A 187 -8.59 -1.19 16.58
N HIS A 188 -8.69 -0.91 15.28
CA HIS A 188 -9.78 -0.12 14.74
C HIS A 188 -10.85 -1.01 14.09
N TRP A 189 -12.11 -0.72 14.40
CA TRP A 189 -13.27 -1.34 13.74
C TRP A 189 -13.55 -0.71 12.37
N GLN A 190 -12.97 0.47 12.13
CA GLN A 190 -13.11 1.25 10.89
C GLN A 190 -11.84 2.04 10.63
N GLY A 191 -11.36 2.00 9.40
CA GLY A 191 -10.17 2.75 8.97
C GLY A 191 -10.21 3.04 7.48
N SER A 192 -9.33 3.93 7.05
CA SER A 192 -9.23 4.29 5.63
C SER A 192 -8.57 3.22 4.78
N GLU A 193 -7.75 2.39 5.40
CA GLU A 193 -7.09 1.26 4.74
C GLU A 193 -7.46 -0.05 5.43
N LEU A 194 -7.44 -1.11 4.66
CA LEU A 194 -7.62 -2.49 5.10
C LEU A 194 -6.33 -3.25 4.84
N VAL A 195 -5.68 -3.71 5.90
CA VAL A 195 -4.48 -4.54 5.84
C VAL A 195 -4.89 -5.99 6.04
N VAL A 196 -4.50 -6.84 5.11
CA VAL A 196 -4.83 -8.26 5.14
C VAL A 196 -3.56 -9.10 5.04
N ARG A 197 -3.45 -10.08 5.93
CA ARG A 197 -2.47 -11.16 5.86
C ARG A 197 -3.20 -12.46 5.62
N ALA A 198 -2.74 -13.22 4.65
CA ALA A 198 -3.25 -14.56 4.34
C ALA A 198 -2.09 -15.48 3.99
N SER A 199 -2.27 -16.79 4.10
CA SER A 199 -1.24 -17.77 3.74
C SER A 199 -1.79 -18.77 2.75
N ARG A 200 -0.94 -19.25 1.84
CA ARG A 200 -1.21 -20.44 1.05
C ARG A 200 -0.99 -21.67 1.95
N PRO A 201 -1.87 -22.69 1.91
CA PRO A 201 -1.70 -23.92 2.69
C PRO A 201 -0.49 -24.73 2.23
#